data_0868958237042db294fd5afa5c5769dc
#
_entry.id   0868958237042db294fd5afa5c5769dc
#
_cell.length_a   1.000
_cell.length_b   1.000
_cell.length_c   1.000
_cell.angle_alpha   90.00
_cell.angle_beta   90.00
_cell.angle_gamma   90.00
#
_symmetry.space_group_name_H-M   'P 1'
#
loop_
_entity.id
_entity.type
_entity.pdbx_description
1 polymer ?
#
loop_
_entity_poly.entity_id
_entity_poly.type
_entity_poly.pdbx_seq_one_letter_code
_entity_poly.pdbx_strand_id
1 'polypeptide(L)'
;MKKFSGPPELQIHGWLNVYKPSGINSTRVVTIVRHALSKIKIGHGGTLDPLAEGVLPLALGEATKTSNYLMDKIKTYEFEITWGSQTATDDSEGEVVELSDYRPDQDTILQALPAFT
;
A
#
# COMPACT_ATOMS: atom_id res chain seq x y z
N MET A 1 -7.23 47.34 -8.91
CA MET A 1 -6.14 46.32 -8.92
C MET A 1 -6.74 45.00 -9.33
N LYS A 2 -6.54 44.58 -10.57
CA LYS A 2 -7.03 43.26 -11.01
C LYS A 2 -6.19 42.18 -10.30
N LYS A 3 -6.85 41.37 -9.45
CA LYS A 3 -6.22 40.13 -8.95
C LYS A 3 -5.86 39.29 -10.16
N PHE A 4 -4.59 39.02 -10.33
CA PHE A 4 -4.12 37.99 -11.26
C PHE A 4 -4.75 36.67 -10.80
N SER A 5 -5.81 36.26 -11.44
CA SER A 5 -6.26 34.86 -11.32
C SER A 5 -5.27 34.04 -12.11
N GLY A 6 -4.48 33.24 -11.39
CA GLY A 6 -3.65 32.20 -12.02
C GLY A 6 -4.51 31.32 -12.95
N PRO A 7 -3.88 30.47 -13.80
CA PRO A 7 -4.63 29.56 -14.64
C PRO A 7 -5.65 28.81 -13.78
N PRO A 8 -6.86 28.53 -14.31
CA PRO A 8 -7.88 27.82 -13.54
C PRO A 8 -7.24 26.56 -12.95
N GLU A 9 -7.38 26.38 -11.62
CA GLU A 9 -6.90 25.16 -10.98
C GLU A 9 -7.48 23.98 -11.74
N LEU A 10 -6.61 23.09 -12.15
CA LEU A 10 -6.99 21.88 -12.86
C LEU A 10 -7.93 21.08 -11.96
N GLN A 11 -9.23 21.10 -12.23
CA GLN A 11 -10.22 20.35 -11.46
C GLN A 11 -10.25 18.91 -11.96
N ILE A 12 -9.46 18.06 -11.31
CA ILE A 12 -9.45 16.64 -11.59
C ILE A 12 -10.23 15.92 -10.49
N HIS A 13 -11.22 15.14 -10.90
CA HIS A 13 -12.02 14.32 -10.02
C HIS A 13 -12.08 12.89 -10.58
N GLY A 14 -11.96 11.89 -9.72
CA GLY A 14 -12.05 10.50 -10.12
C GLY A 14 -11.04 9.62 -9.41
N TRP A 15 -10.87 8.42 -9.92
CA TRP A 15 -9.95 7.43 -9.39
C TRP A 15 -8.78 7.19 -10.33
N LEU A 16 -7.60 7.06 -9.74
CA LEU A 16 -6.36 6.73 -10.44
C LEU A 16 -5.80 5.44 -9.84
N ASN A 17 -5.61 4.41 -10.67
CA ASN A 17 -4.89 3.22 -10.26
C ASN A 17 -3.40 3.44 -10.47
N VAL A 18 -2.65 3.38 -9.36
CA VAL A 18 -1.20 3.50 -9.38
C VAL A 18 -0.59 2.19 -8.95
N TYR A 19 0.39 1.70 -9.69
CA TYR A 19 1.22 0.60 -9.23
C TYR A 19 2.27 1.12 -8.26
N LYS A 20 2.19 0.72 -6.99
CA LYS A 20 3.20 1.05 -5.99
C LYS A 20 4.32 0.02 -6.04
N PRO A 21 5.56 0.41 -6.30
CA PRO A 21 6.69 -0.51 -6.19
C PRO A 21 7.00 -0.85 -4.74
N SER A 22 7.74 -1.93 -4.52
CA SER A 22 8.33 -2.24 -3.22
C SER A 22 9.34 -1.17 -2.81
N GLY A 23 9.48 -0.95 -1.50
CA GLY A 23 10.48 -0.05 -0.92
C GLY A 23 10.04 1.39 -0.71
N ILE A 24 8.83 1.77 -1.13
CA ILE A 24 8.26 3.08 -0.80
C ILE A 24 6.90 2.93 -0.10
N ASN A 25 6.60 3.82 0.82
CA ASN A 25 5.31 3.81 1.49
C ASN A 25 4.21 4.47 0.65
N SER A 26 2.95 4.12 0.96
CA SER A 26 1.79 4.64 0.24
C SER A 26 1.67 6.17 0.32
N THR A 27 2.05 6.78 1.43
CA THR A 27 2.05 8.25 1.61
C THR A 27 3.01 8.93 0.64
N ARG A 28 4.17 8.32 0.38
CA ARG A 28 5.14 8.87 -0.59
C ARG A 28 4.57 8.87 -2.00
N VAL A 29 3.86 7.81 -2.38
CA VAL A 29 3.15 7.73 -3.68
C VAL A 29 2.13 8.86 -3.79
N VAL A 30 1.30 9.07 -2.77
CA VAL A 30 0.33 10.18 -2.74
C VAL A 30 1.02 11.53 -2.92
N THR A 31 2.16 11.74 -2.25
CA THR A 31 2.92 12.98 -2.35
C THR A 31 3.44 13.23 -3.76
N ILE A 32 3.98 12.20 -4.42
CA ILE A 32 4.49 12.29 -5.80
C ILE A 32 3.36 12.66 -6.75
N VAL A 33 2.23 11.96 -6.68
CA VAL A 33 1.08 12.24 -7.55
C VAL A 33 0.49 13.62 -7.28
N ARG A 34 0.42 14.04 -6.02
CA ARG A 34 -0.06 15.39 -5.65
C ARG A 34 0.79 16.49 -6.28
N HIS A 35 2.11 16.33 -6.28
CA HIS A 35 3.01 17.29 -6.93
C HIS A 35 2.83 17.30 -8.45
N ALA A 36 2.70 16.13 -9.06
CA ALA A 36 2.49 16.00 -10.51
C ALA A 36 1.17 16.62 -10.99
N LEU A 37 0.13 16.61 -10.14
CA LEU A 37 -1.20 17.10 -10.45
C LEU A 37 -1.51 18.47 -9.80
N SER A 38 -0.52 19.35 -9.65
CA SER A 38 -0.70 20.72 -9.17
C SER A 38 -1.37 20.83 -7.79
N LYS A 39 -1.02 19.92 -6.87
CA LYS A 39 -1.44 19.91 -5.46
C LYS A 39 -2.93 19.70 -5.21
N ILE A 40 -3.63 19.02 -6.09
CA ILE A 40 -5.03 18.66 -5.86
C ILE A 40 -5.20 17.80 -4.60
N LYS A 41 -6.42 17.74 -4.07
CA LYS A 41 -6.77 16.85 -2.97
C LYS A 41 -6.67 15.39 -3.42
N ILE A 42 -5.92 14.57 -2.68
CA ILE A 42 -5.76 13.13 -2.95
C ILE A 42 -5.93 12.34 -1.65
N GLY A 43 -6.69 11.26 -1.73
CA GLY A 43 -6.77 10.21 -0.72
C GLY A 43 -6.43 8.85 -1.35
N HIS A 44 -6.05 7.86 -0.53
CA HIS A 44 -5.84 6.49 -0.99
C HIS A 44 -7.02 5.60 -0.60
N GLY A 45 -7.27 4.55 -1.38
CA GLY A 45 -8.29 3.53 -1.13
C GLY A 45 -7.78 2.36 -0.27
N GLY A 46 -6.91 2.64 0.68
CA GLY A 46 -6.26 1.67 1.54
C GLY A 46 -4.75 1.66 1.33
N THR A 47 -3.99 1.57 2.42
CA THR A 47 -2.53 1.52 2.37
C THR A 47 -2.02 0.13 1.97
N LEU A 48 -0.85 0.11 1.35
CA LEU A 48 0.02 -1.06 1.22
C LEU A 48 1.26 -0.85 2.08
N ASP A 49 1.77 -1.91 2.65
CA ASP A 49 3.03 -1.87 3.39
C ASP A 49 4.19 -1.44 2.49
N PRO A 50 5.27 -0.83 3.04
CA PRO A 50 6.40 -0.40 2.23
C PRO A 50 7.00 -1.49 1.36
N LEU A 51 7.14 -2.71 1.88
CA LEU A 51 7.67 -3.86 1.14
C LEU A 51 6.70 -4.43 0.11
N ALA A 52 5.39 -4.23 0.30
CA ALA A 52 4.39 -4.70 -0.66
C ALA A 52 4.43 -3.88 -1.94
N GLU A 53 4.23 -4.56 -3.06
CA GLU A 53 4.01 -3.92 -4.36
C GLU A 53 2.62 -4.27 -4.87
N GLY A 54 2.06 -3.43 -5.70
CA GLY A 54 0.75 -3.67 -6.28
C GLY A 54 -0.08 -2.42 -6.51
N VAL A 55 -1.36 -2.63 -6.79
CA VAL A 55 -2.28 -1.54 -7.11
C VAL A 55 -2.65 -0.76 -5.85
N LEU A 56 -2.38 0.53 -5.89
CA LEU A 56 -2.81 1.52 -4.89
C LEU A 56 -3.81 2.46 -5.55
N PRO A 57 -5.13 2.33 -5.27
CA PRO A 57 -6.12 3.25 -5.80
C PRO A 57 -6.02 4.61 -5.12
N LEU A 58 -5.97 5.68 -5.90
CA LEU A 58 -5.97 7.05 -5.42
C LEU A 58 -7.25 7.76 -5.84
N ALA A 59 -7.94 8.36 -4.86
CA ALA A 59 -9.09 9.21 -5.10
C ALA A 59 -8.62 10.66 -5.29
N LEU A 60 -9.06 11.29 -6.37
CA LEU A 60 -8.66 12.64 -6.76
C LEU A 60 -9.85 13.60 -6.61
N GLY A 61 -9.61 14.77 -6.01
CA GLY A 61 -10.61 15.81 -5.86
C GLY A 61 -11.86 15.33 -5.11
N GLU A 62 -13.04 15.47 -5.71
CA GLU A 62 -14.32 15.08 -5.08
C GLU A 62 -14.42 13.56 -4.81
N ALA A 63 -13.70 12.74 -5.56
CA ALA A 63 -13.67 11.29 -5.33
C ALA A 63 -13.08 10.91 -3.95
N THR A 64 -12.33 11.80 -3.30
CA THR A 64 -11.85 11.57 -1.91
C THR A 64 -12.98 11.34 -0.92
N LYS A 65 -14.19 11.83 -1.20
CA LYS A 65 -15.41 11.59 -0.40
C LYS A 65 -15.87 10.14 -0.47
N THR A 66 -15.43 9.38 -1.47
CA THR A 66 -15.79 7.97 -1.68
C THR A 66 -14.69 7.00 -1.27
N SER A 67 -13.60 7.46 -0.68
CA SER A 67 -12.44 6.63 -0.28
C SER A 67 -12.84 5.46 0.62
N ASN A 68 -13.78 5.66 1.53
CA ASN A 68 -14.23 4.64 2.48
C ASN A 68 -14.80 3.39 1.79
N TYR A 69 -15.37 3.51 0.60
CA TYR A 69 -15.91 2.37 -0.13
C TYR A 69 -14.84 1.37 -0.57
N LEU A 70 -13.58 1.80 -0.72
CA LEU A 70 -12.47 0.92 -1.06
C LEU A 70 -11.63 0.52 0.15
N MET A 71 -11.57 1.36 1.19
CA MET A 71 -10.77 1.08 2.39
C MET A 71 -11.22 -0.19 3.12
N ASP A 72 -12.53 -0.46 3.12
CA ASP A 72 -13.13 -1.61 3.80
C ASP A 72 -13.21 -2.87 2.91
N LYS A 73 -12.61 -2.85 1.73
CA LYS A 73 -12.62 -4.01 0.83
C LYS A 73 -11.54 -5.02 1.19
N ILE A 74 -11.84 -6.28 0.93
CA ILE A 74 -10.88 -7.38 1.06
C ILE A 74 -9.70 -7.13 0.12
N LYS A 75 -8.49 -7.29 0.66
CA LYS A 75 -7.25 -7.27 -0.11
C LYS A 75 -6.67 -8.67 -0.18
N THR A 76 -6.13 -9.02 -1.32
CA THR A 76 -5.43 -10.28 -1.52
C THR A 76 -3.95 -9.99 -1.66
N TYR A 77 -3.14 -10.70 -0.89
CA TYR A 77 -1.68 -10.62 -0.93
C TYR A 77 -1.10 -11.96 -1.32
N GLU A 78 -0.13 -11.95 -2.18
CA GLU A 78 0.76 -13.06 -2.46
C GLU A 78 2.11 -12.78 -1.82
N PHE A 79 2.66 -13.73 -1.10
CA PHE A 79 3.93 -13.56 -0.42
C PHE A 79 4.70 -14.89 -0.35
N GLU A 80 6.00 -14.79 -0.18
CA GLU A 80 6.92 -15.90 -0.04
C GLU A 80 7.49 -15.93 1.37
N ILE A 81 7.56 -17.12 1.97
CA ILE A 81 8.19 -17.34 3.27
C ILE A 81 9.47 -18.13 3.06
N THR A 82 10.59 -17.58 3.54
CA THR A 82 11.86 -18.29 3.62
C THR A 82 12.04 -18.81 5.04
N TRP A 83 12.10 -20.16 5.14
CA TRP A 83 12.26 -20.82 6.44
C TRP A 83 13.69 -20.71 6.98
N GLY A 84 13.81 -20.70 8.30
CA GLY A 84 15.09 -20.83 8.99
C GLY A 84 15.49 -19.63 9.84
N SER A 85 14.81 -18.52 9.71
CA SER A 85 15.05 -17.35 10.56
C SER A 85 13.74 -16.65 10.89
N GLN A 86 13.65 -16.13 12.12
CA GLN A 86 12.64 -15.18 12.51
C GLN A 86 13.27 -13.80 12.66
N THR A 87 12.57 -12.79 12.15
CA THR A 87 12.98 -11.41 12.32
C THR A 87 12.11 -10.68 13.34
N ALA A 88 12.59 -9.60 13.89
CA ALA A 88 11.87 -8.79 14.90
C ALA A 88 10.57 -8.18 14.36
N THR A 89 10.45 -7.99 13.05
CA THR A 89 9.29 -7.41 12.38
C THR A 89 8.44 -8.45 11.62
N ASP A 90 8.85 -9.73 11.65
CA ASP A 90 8.26 -10.81 10.86
C ASP A 90 8.24 -10.54 9.33
N ASP A 91 9.16 -9.70 8.86
CA ASP A 91 9.41 -9.39 7.45
C ASP A 91 10.92 -9.35 7.15
N SER A 92 11.29 -9.02 5.92
CA SER A 92 12.69 -9.00 5.49
C SER A 92 13.50 -7.79 5.96
N GLU A 93 12.89 -6.79 6.60
CA GLU A 93 13.56 -5.57 7.06
C GLU A 93 14.06 -5.69 8.51
N GLY A 94 13.47 -6.59 9.31
CA GLY A 94 13.83 -6.75 10.72
C GLY A 94 15.16 -7.47 10.93
N GLU A 95 15.78 -7.20 12.06
CA GLU A 95 16.95 -7.96 12.52
C GLU A 95 16.55 -9.41 12.84
N VAL A 96 17.42 -10.35 12.54
CA VAL A 96 17.21 -11.77 12.88
C VAL A 96 17.30 -11.95 14.39
N VAL A 97 16.23 -12.45 15.00
CA VAL A 97 16.11 -12.67 16.45
C VAL A 97 16.19 -14.15 16.82
N GLU A 98 15.88 -15.06 15.90
CA GLU A 98 15.94 -16.50 16.11
C GLU A 98 16.33 -17.23 14.83
N LEU A 99 17.08 -18.31 14.98
CA LEU A 99 17.44 -19.21 13.89
C LEU A 99 16.93 -20.62 14.19
N SER A 100 16.49 -21.33 13.15
CA SER A 100 16.03 -22.70 13.25
C SER A 100 16.45 -23.50 12.02
N ASP A 101 16.91 -24.71 12.23
CA ASP A 101 17.20 -25.66 11.16
C ASP A 101 15.94 -26.46 10.73
N TYR A 102 14.83 -26.27 11.43
CA TYR A 102 13.58 -26.93 11.11
C TYR A 102 13.02 -26.42 9.79
N ARG A 103 12.60 -27.35 8.95
CA ARG A 103 11.91 -27.06 7.68
C ARG A 103 10.59 -27.83 7.67
N PRO A 104 9.44 -27.14 7.78
CA PRO A 104 8.14 -27.81 7.77
C PRO A 104 7.88 -28.44 6.40
N ASP A 105 7.23 -29.61 6.41
CA ASP A 105 6.65 -30.18 5.20
C ASP A 105 5.31 -29.49 4.85
N GLN A 106 4.78 -29.82 3.68
CA GLN A 106 3.54 -29.22 3.19
C GLN A 106 2.35 -29.49 4.12
N ASP A 107 2.25 -30.69 4.66
CA ASP A 107 1.12 -31.06 5.53
C ASP A 107 1.15 -30.26 6.84
N THR A 108 2.33 -30.10 7.42
CA THR A 108 2.52 -29.26 8.61
C THR A 108 2.12 -27.81 8.36
N ILE A 109 2.48 -27.26 7.21
CA ILE A 109 2.11 -25.89 6.82
C ILE A 109 0.58 -25.77 6.70
N LEU A 110 -0.05 -26.69 5.97
CA LEU A 110 -1.50 -26.68 5.76
C LEU A 110 -2.28 -26.81 7.08
N GLN A 111 -1.79 -27.60 8.03
CA GLN A 111 -2.39 -27.75 9.35
C GLN A 111 -2.26 -26.50 10.22
N ALA A 112 -1.24 -25.69 10.00
CA ALA A 112 -1.02 -24.44 10.74
C ALA A 112 -1.91 -23.28 10.24
N LEU A 113 -2.31 -23.25 8.96
CA LEU A 113 -3.03 -22.14 8.35
C LEU A 113 -4.32 -21.72 9.08
N PRO A 114 -5.17 -22.64 9.61
CA PRO A 114 -6.38 -22.26 10.31
C PRO A 114 -6.15 -21.41 11.56
N ALA A 115 -4.95 -21.43 12.14
CA ALA A 115 -4.61 -20.59 13.29
C ALA A 115 -4.50 -19.09 12.95
N PHE A 116 -4.43 -18.75 11.66
CA PHE A 116 -4.29 -17.38 11.15
C PHE A 116 -5.59 -16.81 10.56
N THR A 117 -6.70 -17.48 10.70
CA THR A 117 -8.01 -17.07 10.17
C THR A 117 -8.97 -16.63 11.28
#